data_918d72f74856bdb321811a4289470931
#
_entry.id   918d72f74856bdb321811a4289470931
#
_cell.length_a   1.000
_cell.length_b   1.000
_cell.length_c   1.000
_cell.angle_alpha   90.00
_cell.angle_beta   90.00
_cell.angle_gamma   90.00
#
_symmetry.space_group_name_H-M   'P 1'
#
loop_
_entity.id
_entity.type
_entity.pdbx_description
1 polymer ?
#
loop_
_entity_poly.entity_id
_entity_poly.type
_entity_poly.pdbx_seq_one_letter_code
_entity_poly.pdbx_strand_id
1 'polypeptide(L)'
;MSQAKQQYDTLQKKMEQTVVEASAGGGTVTVKMDGRKQLRSIVIDPEAVRAGDVEMLQDLVMAALNEASRKVDKEIQSSVGGMLGGLGGIL
;
A
#
# COMPACT_ATOMS: atom_id res chain seq x y z
N MET A 1 -24.15 -13.66 -14.98
CA MET A 1 -23.38 -12.47 -15.38
C MET A 1 -23.35 -11.41 -14.30
N SER A 2 -24.50 -11.08 -13.69
CA SER A 2 -24.59 -10.06 -12.67
C SER A 2 -23.79 -10.43 -11.40
N GLN A 3 -23.75 -11.70 -11.01
CA GLN A 3 -23.02 -12.13 -9.82
C GLN A 3 -21.50 -11.98 -9.98
N ALA A 4 -20.98 -12.36 -11.14
CA ALA A 4 -19.54 -12.23 -11.39
C ALA A 4 -19.13 -10.75 -11.39
N LYS A 5 -19.96 -9.89 -11.97
CA LYS A 5 -19.72 -8.45 -11.98
C LYS A 5 -19.77 -7.86 -10.57
N GLN A 6 -20.73 -8.30 -9.76
CA GLN A 6 -20.87 -7.84 -8.38
C GLN A 6 -19.66 -8.25 -7.54
N GLN A 7 -19.18 -9.48 -7.73
CA GLN A 7 -17.98 -9.94 -7.02
C GLN A 7 -16.75 -9.15 -7.42
N TYR A 8 -16.62 -8.86 -8.70
CA TYR A 8 -15.50 -8.06 -9.21
C TYR A 8 -15.56 -6.64 -8.62
N ASP A 9 -16.76 -6.01 -8.68
CA ASP A 9 -16.96 -4.66 -8.15
C ASP A 9 -16.68 -4.61 -6.63
N THR A 10 -17.11 -5.63 -5.91
CA THR A 10 -16.88 -5.72 -4.46
C THR A 10 -15.38 -5.82 -4.16
N LEU A 11 -14.67 -6.64 -4.92
CA LEU A 11 -13.22 -6.78 -4.75
C LEU A 11 -12.51 -5.47 -5.07
N GLN A 12 -12.91 -4.80 -6.15
CA GLN A 12 -12.35 -3.51 -6.52
C GLN A 12 -12.54 -2.46 -5.42
N LYS A 13 -13.76 -2.39 -4.87
CA LYS A 13 -14.06 -1.47 -3.78
C LYS A 13 -13.23 -1.79 -2.53
N LYS A 14 -13.07 -3.06 -2.23
CA LYS A 14 -12.28 -3.48 -1.09
C LYS A 14 -10.82 -3.07 -1.25
N MET A 15 -10.27 -3.22 -2.46
CA MET A 15 -8.91 -2.80 -2.76
C MET A 15 -8.77 -1.28 -2.66
N GLU A 16 -9.75 -0.53 -3.16
CA GLU A 16 -9.74 0.92 -3.06
C GLU A 16 -9.82 1.41 -1.61
N GLN A 17 -10.57 0.70 -0.76
CA GLN A 17 -10.75 1.07 0.64
C GLN A 17 -9.59 0.61 1.51
N THR A 18 -8.79 -0.34 1.05
CA THR A 18 -7.62 -0.77 1.78
C THR A 18 -6.53 0.28 1.61
N VAL A 19 -6.13 0.89 2.72
CA VAL A 19 -5.07 1.92 2.70
C VAL A 19 -4.01 1.51 3.70
N VAL A 20 -2.77 1.47 3.26
CA VAL A 20 -1.62 1.21 4.12
C VAL A 20 -0.81 2.49 4.26
N GLU A 21 -0.11 2.60 5.37
CA GLU A 21 0.79 3.71 5.62
C GLU A 21 2.19 3.16 5.84
N ALA A 22 3.16 3.81 5.25
CA ALA A 22 4.56 3.45 5.41
C ALA A 22 5.40 4.71 5.53
N SER A 23 6.49 4.61 6.26
CA SER A 23 7.38 5.74 6.45
C SER A 23 8.83 5.30 6.35
N ALA A 24 9.70 6.26 6.15
CA ALA A 24 11.14 6.06 6.08
C ALA A 24 11.84 7.22 6.77
N GLY A 25 13.05 6.96 7.25
CA GLY A 25 13.85 7.98 7.93
C GLY A 25 13.26 8.43 9.26
N GLY A 26 12.63 7.51 10.01
CA GLY A 26 12.02 7.85 11.29
C GLY A 26 10.81 8.76 11.18
N GLY A 27 10.10 8.69 10.06
CA GLY A 27 8.93 9.52 9.82
C GLY A 27 9.20 10.76 8.97
N THR A 28 10.41 10.90 8.45
CA THR A 28 10.75 12.01 7.54
C THR A 28 9.89 12.01 6.30
N VAL A 29 9.62 10.83 5.74
CA VAL A 29 8.73 10.65 4.61
C VAL A 29 7.67 9.63 5.00
N THR A 30 6.41 9.99 4.85
CA THR A 30 5.28 9.11 5.12
C THR A 30 4.38 9.08 3.89
N VAL A 31 4.00 7.88 3.47
CA VAL A 31 3.15 7.68 2.29
C VAL A 31 1.95 6.84 2.67
N LYS A 32 0.85 7.07 1.97
CA LYS A 32 -0.35 6.23 2.05
C LYS A 32 -0.65 5.68 0.67
N MET A 33 -0.88 4.39 0.59
CA MET A 33 -1.11 3.68 -0.66
C MET A 33 -2.32 2.78 -0.51
N ASP A 34 -3.15 2.70 -1.55
CA ASP A 34 -4.32 1.83 -1.49
C ASP A 34 -3.99 0.43 -2.01
N GLY A 35 -4.99 -0.47 -1.94
CA GLY A 35 -4.81 -1.86 -2.35
C GLY A 35 -4.58 -2.04 -3.84
N ARG A 36 -4.80 -1.00 -4.62
CA ARG A 36 -4.50 -0.99 -6.06
C ARG A 36 -3.11 -0.42 -6.34
N LYS A 37 -2.35 -0.17 -5.29
CA LYS A 37 -1.01 0.43 -5.34
C LYS A 37 -1.00 1.84 -5.88
N GLN A 38 -2.12 2.55 -5.73
CA GLN A 38 -2.16 3.96 -6.03
C GLN A 38 -1.74 4.75 -4.81
N LEU A 39 -0.86 5.71 -5.01
CA LEU A 39 -0.40 6.59 -3.94
C LEU A 39 -1.50 7.58 -3.62
N ARG A 40 -1.94 7.59 -2.36
CA ARG A 40 -2.99 8.49 -1.89
C ARG A 40 -2.45 9.77 -1.32
N SER A 41 -1.32 9.70 -0.64
CA SER A 41 -0.69 10.88 -0.08
C SER A 41 0.79 10.63 0.15
N ILE A 42 1.54 11.73 0.16
CA ILE A 42 2.93 11.73 0.56
C ILE A 42 3.14 12.98 1.43
N VAL A 43 3.76 12.77 2.58
CA VAL A 43 4.09 13.84 3.49
C VAL A 43 5.59 13.80 3.75
N ILE A 44 6.24 14.92 3.53
CA ILE A 44 7.68 15.07 3.75
C ILE A 44 7.87 16.12 4.84
N ASP A 45 8.70 15.80 5.84
CA ASP A 45 9.03 16.71 6.91
C ASP A 45 9.68 17.98 6.32
N PRO A 46 9.13 19.17 6.58
CA PRO A 46 9.71 20.41 6.06
C PRO A 46 11.16 20.63 6.49
N GLU A 47 11.55 20.15 7.65
CA GLU A 47 12.92 20.25 8.13
C GLU A 47 13.89 19.48 7.23
N ALA A 48 13.46 18.33 6.72
CA ALA A 48 14.26 17.54 5.81
C ALA A 48 14.44 18.26 4.47
N VAL A 49 13.41 18.98 4.02
CA VAL A 49 13.49 19.78 2.80
C VAL A 49 14.46 20.94 2.99
N ARG A 50 14.41 21.59 4.14
CA ARG A 50 15.31 22.70 4.46
C ARG A 50 16.76 22.27 4.54
N ALA A 51 17.02 21.02 4.96
CA ALA A 51 18.38 20.50 5.02
C ALA A 51 19.05 20.42 3.65
N GLY A 52 18.25 20.37 2.57
CA GLY A 52 18.76 20.47 1.22
C GLY A 52 19.44 19.24 0.65
N ASP A 53 19.38 18.10 1.35
CA ASP A 53 19.94 16.86 0.85
C ASP A 53 18.90 16.13 -0.01
N VAL A 54 18.91 16.46 -1.29
CA VAL A 54 17.93 15.94 -2.24
C VAL A 54 18.12 14.43 -2.44
N GLU A 55 19.35 13.96 -2.48
CA GLU A 55 19.62 12.53 -2.66
C GLU A 55 19.06 11.72 -1.50
N MET A 56 19.23 12.21 -0.28
CA MET A 56 18.67 11.55 0.90
C MET A 56 17.15 11.50 0.80
N LEU A 57 16.52 12.59 0.40
CA LEU A 57 15.06 12.64 0.24
C LEU A 57 14.57 11.67 -0.82
N GLN A 58 15.28 11.58 -1.94
CA GLN A 58 14.94 10.64 -3.00
C GLN A 58 14.99 9.20 -2.49
N ASP A 59 16.04 8.86 -1.75
CA ASP A 59 16.19 7.52 -1.19
C ASP A 59 15.10 7.21 -0.17
N LEU A 60 14.75 8.18 0.67
CA LEU A 60 13.68 7.99 1.65
C LEU A 60 12.31 7.83 1.00
N VAL A 61 12.03 8.58 -0.06
CA VAL A 61 10.79 8.45 -0.82
C VAL A 61 10.71 7.05 -1.42
N MET A 62 11.78 6.59 -2.05
CA MET A 62 11.83 5.24 -2.63
C MET A 62 11.62 4.17 -1.55
N ALA A 63 12.29 4.32 -0.42
CA ALA A 63 12.15 3.36 0.67
C ALA A 63 10.72 3.31 1.21
N ALA A 64 10.09 4.47 1.39
CA ALA A 64 8.72 4.55 1.89
C ALA A 64 7.73 3.93 0.88
N LEU A 65 7.89 4.23 -0.41
CA LEU A 65 7.02 3.68 -1.44
C LEU A 65 7.18 2.16 -1.57
N ASN A 66 8.42 1.67 -1.53
CA ASN A 66 8.67 0.24 -1.60
C ASN A 66 8.08 -0.48 -0.39
N GLU A 67 8.21 0.11 0.79
CA GLU A 67 7.62 -0.47 2.00
C GLU A 67 6.10 -0.48 1.92
N ALA A 68 5.48 0.60 1.42
CA ALA A 68 4.04 0.65 1.23
C ALA A 68 3.57 -0.43 0.26
N SER A 69 4.31 -0.61 -0.84
CA SER A 69 3.99 -1.64 -1.83
C SER A 69 4.02 -3.04 -1.20
N ARG A 70 5.04 -3.32 -0.36
CA ARG A 70 5.13 -4.60 0.34
C ARG A 70 3.98 -4.80 1.31
N LYS A 71 3.57 -3.73 2.01
CA LYS A 71 2.43 -3.79 2.93
C LYS A 71 1.13 -4.06 2.19
N VAL A 72 0.94 -3.44 1.01
CA VAL A 72 -0.24 -3.69 0.19
C VAL A 72 -0.27 -5.16 -0.24
N ASP A 73 0.84 -5.68 -0.73
CA ASP A 73 0.92 -7.09 -1.14
C ASP A 73 0.56 -8.01 0.03
N LYS A 74 1.08 -7.71 1.21
CA LYS A 74 0.80 -8.51 2.39
C LYS A 74 -0.68 -8.46 2.80
N GLU A 75 -1.28 -7.27 2.73
CA GLU A 75 -2.70 -7.10 3.03
C GLU A 75 -3.58 -7.85 2.04
N ILE A 76 -3.25 -7.78 0.76
CA ILE A 76 -4.01 -8.48 -0.28
C ILE A 76 -3.84 -9.99 -0.13
N GLN A 77 -2.63 -10.47 0.14
CA GLN A 77 -2.39 -11.89 0.39
C GLN A 77 -3.19 -12.39 1.58
N SER A 78 -3.25 -11.59 2.65
CA SER A 78 -4.06 -11.93 3.82
C SER A 78 -5.53 -12.05 3.47
N SER A 79 -6.06 -11.09 2.70
CA SER A 79 -7.46 -11.09 2.30
C SER A 79 -7.77 -12.26 1.36
N VAL A 80 -6.93 -12.46 0.35
CA VAL A 80 -7.09 -13.56 -0.60
C VAL A 80 -6.81 -14.90 0.08
N GLY A 81 -5.82 -14.94 0.98
CA GLY A 81 -5.51 -16.12 1.76
C GLY A 81 -6.68 -16.56 2.62
N GLY A 82 -7.43 -15.59 3.18
CA GLY A 82 -8.65 -15.87 3.92
C GLY A 82 -9.74 -16.46 3.03
N MET A 83 -9.87 -15.94 1.80
CA MET A 83 -10.81 -16.48 0.82
C MET A 83 -10.37 -17.85 0.31
N LEU A 84 -9.08 -18.01 0.07
CA LEU A 84 -8.50 -19.25 -0.45
C LEU A 84 -8.20 -20.24 0.67
N GLY A 85 -8.32 -19.85 1.92
CA GLY A 85 -8.10 -20.72 3.06
C GLY A 85 -8.97 -21.97 3.03
N GLY A 86 -10.22 -21.81 2.57
CA GLY A 86 -11.13 -22.93 2.37
C GLY A 86 -10.71 -23.82 1.21
N LEU A 87 -10.09 -23.22 0.17
CA LEU A 87 -9.61 -23.98 -0.98
C LEU A 87 -8.22 -24.56 -0.73
N GLY A 88 -7.40 -23.88 0.05
CA GLY A 88 -6.08 -24.37 0.43
C GLY A 88 -6.14 -25.66 1.20
N GLY A 89 -7.20 -25.88 1.96
CA GLY A 89 -7.41 -27.12 2.67
C GLY A 89 -7.71 -28.32 1.76
N ILE A 90 -8.04 -28.06 0.51
CA ILE A 90 -8.33 -29.09 -0.49
C ILE A 90 -7.05 -29.49 -1.23
N LEU A 91 -6.11 -28.58 -1.28
CA LEU A 91 -4.83 -28.82 -1.95
C LEU A 91 -3.81 -29.40 -0.99
#